data_63c9f4dbcb58a7f580a35c47cb47c9f0
#
_entry.id   63c9f4dbcb58a7f580a35c47cb47c9f0
#
_cell.length_a   1.000
_cell.length_b   1.000
_cell.length_c   1.000
_cell.angle_alpha   90.00
_cell.angle_beta   90.00
_cell.angle_gamma   90.00
#
_symmetry.space_group_name_H-M   'P 1'
#
loop_
_entity.id
_entity.type
_entity.pdbx_description
1 polymer ?
#
loop_
_entity_poly.entity_id
_entity_poly.type
_entity_poly.pdbx_seq_one_letter_code
_entity_poly.pdbx_strand_id
1 'polypeptide(L)'
;AEARGADVSREGVQRDLLPLIEGTTVSTKHGPVKTDHILFIASGAFHVAKPSDLLPELQGRLPIRVELRDLTEEDFVRILTEPDNSLVRQYQALMLAEGVTVEFTDDGVAAIAAIAAEVNRAVENLGARRLYTVIERVFEELSFTAPDRDGETVTIDKALVDERVGDLAKSADLS
;
A
#
# COMPACT_ATOMS: atom_id res chain seq x y z
N ALA A 1 -15.84 30.11 13.72
CA ALA A 1 -17.06 30.04 12.90
C ALA A 1 -16.88 29.16 11.64
N GLU A 2 -15.63 28.76 11.30
CA GLU A 2 -15.33 27.95 10.10
C GLU A 2 -15.45 26.42 10.33
N ALA A 3 -15.44 25.94 11.56
CA ALA A 3 -15.51 24.51 11.85
C ALA A 3 -16.88 23.86 11.60
N ARG A 4 -17.98 24.62 11.66
CA ARG A 4 -19.35 24.05 11.54
C ARG A 4 -19.73 23.52 10.16
N GLY A 5 -19.20 24.08 9.08
CA GLY A 5 -19.56 23.66 7.73
C GLY A 5 -18.94 22.32 7.32
N ALA A 6 -17.71 22.07 7.73
CA ALA A 6 -17.00 20.82 7.42
C ALA A 6 -17.56 19.61 8.22
N ASP A 7 -18.00 19.83 9.45
CA ASP A 7 -18.59 18.78 10.30
C ASP A 7 -19.97 18.32 9.78
N VAL A 8 -20.81 19.25 9.37
CA VAL A 8 -22.14 18.93 8.79
C VAL A 8 -22.00 18.07 7.52
N SER A 9 -21.02 18.35 6.67
CA SER A 9 -20.75 17.55 5.47
C SER A 9 -20.26 16.14 5.81
N ARG A 10 -19.41 15.98 6.82
CA ARG A 10 -18.90 14.69 7.28
C ARG A 10 -19.98 13.81 7.93
N GLU A 11 -20.86 14.42 8.73
CA GLU A 11 -22.02 13.73 9.30
C GLU A 11 -23.01 13.28 8.19
N GLY A 12 -23.20 14.08 7.14
CA GLY A 12 -24.06 13.73 6.02
C GLY A 12 -23.64 12.43 5.36
N VAL A 13 -22.35 12.28 5.04
CA VAL A 13 -21.81 11.03 4.47
C VAL A 13 -22.02 9.83 5.39
N GLN A 14 -21.79 9.98 6.70
CA GLN A 14 -22.02 8.90 7.66
C GLN A 14 -23.49 8.47 7.70
N ARG A 15 -24.42 9.42 7.65
CA ARG A 15 -25.88 9.16 7.62
C ARG A 15 -26.31 8.47 6.33
N ASP A 16 -25.69 8.80 5.20
CA ASP A 16 -25.98 8.18 3.89
C ASP A 16 -25.49 6.71 3.85
N LEU A 17 -24.46 6.37 4.59
CA LEU A 17 -23.94 4.99 4.70
C LEU A 17 -24.79 4.09 5.62
N LEU A 18 -25.49 4.66 6.59
CA LEU A 18 -26.26 3.88 7.57
C LEU A 18 -27.26 2.91 6.91
N PRO A 19 -28.13 3.31 5.97
CA PRO A 19 -29.08 2.39 5.33
C PRO A 19 -28.39 1.22 4.64
N LEU A 20 -27.21 1.45 4.04
CA LEU A 20 -26.44 0.39 3.36
C LEU A 20 -25.94 -0.66 4.36
N ILE A 21 -25.45 -0.21 5.52
CA ILE A 21 -24.89 -1.06 6.57
C ILE A 21 -26.02 -1.75 7.36
N GLU A 22 -27.16 -1.09 7.52
CA GLU A 22 -28.33 -1.63 8.23
C GLU A 22 -29.12 -2.65 7.42
N GLY A 23 -29.00 -2.64 6.11
CA GLY A 23 -29.71 -3.48 5.18
C GLY A 23 -30.77 -2.73 4.38
N THR A 24 -30.56 -2.65 3.09
CA THR A 24 -31.47 -2.04 2.13
C THR A 24 -31.39 -2.75 0.78
N THR A 25 -32.27 -2.38 -0.13
CA THR A 25 -32.23 -2.86 -1.52
C THR A 25 -31.69 -1.73 -2.42
N VAL A 26 -30.56 -1.99 -3.05
CA VAL A 26 -29.91 -1.06 -3.98
C VAL A 26 -30.15 -1.51 -5.42
N SER A 27 -30.65 -0.64 -6.27
CA SER A 27 -30.75 -0.88 -7.70
C SER A 27 -29.39 -0.75 -8.37
N THR A 28 -28.95 -1.81 -9.05
CA THR A 28 -27.68 -1.80 -9.79
C THR A 28 -27.93 -2.14 -11.25
N LYS A 29 -26.94 -1.94 -12.12
CA LYS A 29 -26.99 -2.36 -13.54
C LYS A 29 -27.20 -3.87 -13.74
N HIS A 30 -27.01 -4.67 -12.70
CA HIS A 30 -27.22 -6.13 -12.71
C HIS A 30 -28.49 -6.55 -11.97
N GLY A 31 -29.37 -5.59 -11.62
CA GLY A 31 -30.60 -5.83 -10.87
C GLY A 31 -30.52 -5.36 -9.41
N PRO A 32 -31.58 -5.56 -8.63
CA PRO A 32 -31.64 -5.17 -7.23
C PRO A 32 -30.75 -6.06 -6.37
N VAL A 33 -29.96 -5.46 -5.49
CA VAL A 33 -29.10 -6.16 -4.53
C VAL A 33 -29.51 -5.79 -3.12
N LYS A 34 -29.72 -6.78 -2.27
CA LYS A 34 -29.94 -6.60 -0.83
C LYS A 34 -28.62 -6.58 -0.09
N THR A 35 -28.45 -5.62 0.82
CA THR A 35 -27.20 -5.41 1.56
C THR A 35 -27.18 -6.11 2.93
N ASP A 36 -28.25 -6.80 3.34
CA ASP A 36 -28.39 -7.42 4.65
C ASP A 36 -27.30 -8.44 5.00
N HIS A 37 -26.71 -9.09 3.98
CA HIS A 37 -25.70 -10.15 4.15
C HIS A 37 -24.31 -9.75 3.64
N ILE A 38 -24.04 -8.46 3.49
CA ILE A 38 -22.74 -7.94 3.06
C ILE A 38 -21.90 -7.64 4.29
N LEU A 39 -20.68 -8.15 4.32
CA LEU A 39 -19.68 -7.76 5.32
C LEU A 39 -19.12 -6.39 4.97
N PHE A 40 -19.26 -5.42 5.88
CA PHE A 40 -18.68 -4.09 5.73
C PHE A 40 -17.39 -3.98 6.55
N ILE A 41 -16.32 -3.59 5.88
CA ILE A 41 -15.03 -3.31 6.49
C ILE A 41 -14.68 -1.87 6.20
N ALA A 42 -14.56 -1.05 7.25
CA ALA A 42 -14.13 0.34 7.15
C ALA A 42 -12.68 0.47 7.60
N SER A 43 -11.90 1.25 6.88
CA SER A 43 -10.52 1.58 7.25
C SER A 43 -10.32 3.09 7.25
N GLY A 44 -9.47 3.57 8.15
CA GLY A 44 -9.11 4.98 8.24
C GLY A 44 -7.89 5.18 9.11
N ALA A 45 -7.14 6.25 8.85
CA ALA A 45 -5.92 6.56 9.60
C ALA A 45 -6.19 7.26 10.95
N PHE A 46 -7.35 7.89 11.11
CA PHE A 46 -7.77 8.58 12.33
C PHE A 46 -6.75 9.58 12.91
N HIS A 47 -6.01 10.30 12.06
CA HIS A 47 -5.01 11.28 12.51
C HIS A 47 -5.63 12.51 13.20
N VAL A 48 -6.81 12.95 12.73
CA VAL A 48 -7.49 14.17 13.20
C VAL A 48 -8.71 13.86 14.06
N ALA A 49 -9.34 12.71 13.83
CA ALA A 49 -10.55 12.26 14.53
C ALA A 49 -10.31 10.87 15.13
N LYS A 50 -11.10 10.51 16.12
CA LYS A 50 -11.08 9.17 16.75
C LYS A 50 -12.27 8.34 16.25
N PRO A 51 -12.21 7.00 16.30
CA PRO A 51 -13.39 6.16 16.05
C PRO A 51 -14.60 6.51 16.93
N SER A 52 -14.37 7.07 18.12
CA SER A 52 -15.42 7.57 19.02
C SER A 52 -16.12 8.83 18.54
N ASP A 53 -15.58 9.52 17.54
CA ASP A 53 -16.18 10.74 16.97
C ASP A 53 -17.13 10.42 15.81
N LEU A 54 -17.23 9.14 15.41
CA LEU A 54 -18.26 8.68 14.49
C LEU A 54 -19.64 8.75 15.13
N LEU A 55 -20.68 8.87 14.30
CA LEU A 55 -22.05 8.82 14.78
C LEU A 55 -22.30 7.56 15.62
N PRO A 56 -23.01 7.64 16.77
CA PRO A 56 -23.25 6.49 17.65
C PRO A 56 -23.87 5.31 16.95
N GLU A 57 -24.78 5.56 16.00
CA GLU A 57 -25.45 4.54 15.19
C GLU A 57 -24.43 3.78 14.34
N LEU A 58 -23.47 4.48 13.71
CA LEU A 58 -22.42 3.89 12.90
C LEU A 58 -21.43 3.09 13.76
N GLN A 59 -21.11 3.59 14.97
CA GLN A 59 -20.27 2.86 15.92
C GLN A 59 -20.92 1.54 16.35
N GLY A 60 -22.23 1.52 16.52
CA GLY A 60 -22.99 0.32 16.86
C GLY A 60 -23.01 -0.71 15.74
N ARG A 61 -22.90 -0.28 14.48
CA ARG A 61 -22.87 -1.17 13.30
C ARG A 61 -21.47 -1.62 12.90
N LEU A 62 -20.44 -0.95 13.38
CA LEU A 62 -19.01 -1.28 13.23
C LEU A 62 -18.38 -1.52 14.61
N PRO A 63 -18.87 -2.53 15.38
CA PRO A 63 -18.48 -2.72 16.78
C PRO A 63 -17.07 -3.29 16.94
N ILE A 64 -16.58 -4.00 15.93
CA ILE A 64 -15.25 -4.63 15.98
C ILE A 64 -14.23 -3.58 15.52
N ARG A 65 -13.29 -3.29 16.40
CA ARG A 65 -12.18 -2.37 16.12
C ARG A 65 -10.87 -3.12 16.13
N VAL A 66 -10.09 -2.91 15.08
CA VAL A 66 -8.77 -3.50 14.92
C VAL A 66 -7.79 -2.38 14.66
N GLU A 67 -6.74 -2.30 15.47
CA GLU A 67 -5.60 -1.42 15.25
C GLU A 67 -4.50 -2.21 14.53
N LEU A 68 -4.06 -1.70 13.38
CA LEU A 68 -2.96 -2.30 12.64
C LEU A 68 -1.64 -1.78 13.18
N ARG A 69 -0.70 -2.68 13.45
CA ARG A 69 0.67 -2.32 13.82
C ARG A 69 1.46 -1.84 12.60
N ASP A 70 2.50 -1.08 12.86
CA ASP A 70 3.47 -0.72 11.82
C ASP A 70 4.15 -1.96 11.26
N LEU A 71 4.48 -1.89 9.96
CA LEU A 71 5.22 -2.96 9.30
C LEU A 71 6.69 -2.95 9.74
N THR A 72 7.18 -4.13 10.10
CA THR A 72 8.59 -4.36 10.40
C THR A 72 9.37 -4.67 9.13
N GLU A 73 10.69 -4.66 9.20
CA GLU A 73 11.56 -5.07 8.09
C GLU A 73 11.26 -6.52 7.65
N GLU A 74 11.02 -7.43 8.59
CA GLU A 74 10.61 -8.80 8.29
C GLU A 74 9.28 -8.88 7.56
N ASP A 75 8.30 -8.04 7.94
CA ASP A 75 7.02 -7.95 7.23
C ASP A 75 7.25 -7.47 5.79
N PHE A 76 8.14 -6.52 5.54
CA PHE A 76 8.48 -6.07 4.20
C PHE A 76 9.12 -7.16 3.35
N VAL A 77 10.05 -7.95 3.91
CA VAL A 77 10.64 -9.12 3.22
C VAL A 77 9.54 -10.11 2.82
N ARG A 78 8.62 -10.41 3.72
CA ARG A 78 7.49 -11.32 3.46
C ARG A 78 6.57 -10.78 2.36
N ILE A 79 6.24 -9.50 2.39
CA ILE A 79 5.42 -8.84 1.35
C ILE A 79 6.10 -8.89 -0.02
N LEU A 80 7.43 -8.77 -0.07
CA LEU A 80 8.20 -8.83 -1.31
C LEU A 80 8.24 -10.25 -1.92
N THR A 81 8.12 -11.30 -1.12
CA THR A 81 8.44 -12.67 -1.56
C THR A 81 7.28 -13.66 -1.47
N GLU A 82 6.47 -13.63 -0.40
CA GLU A 82 5.46 -14.66 -0.11
C GLU A 82 4.23 -14.64 -1.05
N PRO A 83 3.64 -13.48 -1.40
CA PRO A 83 2.44 -13.48 -2.24
C PRO A 83 2.69 -14.08 -3.63
N ASP A 84 1.71 -14.78 -4.18
CA ASP A 84 1.79 -15.34 -5.54
C ASP A 84 2.10 -14.27 -6.60
N ASN A 85 1.55 -13.07 -6.40
CA ASN A 85 1.84 -11.90 -7.23
C ASN A 85 2.68 -10.88 -6.45
N SER A 86 3.81 -11.33 -5.88
CA SER A 86 4.73 -10.46 -5.15
C SER A 86 5.41 -9.45 -6.08
N LEU A 87 5.89 -8.32 -5.52
CA LEU A 87 6.60 -7.31 -6.31
C LEU A 87 7.84 -7.87 -7.01
N VAL A 88 8.58 -8.74 -6.36
CA VAL A 88 9.73 -9.44 -6.96
C VAL A 88 9.31 -10.15 -8.24
N ARG A 89 8.25 -10.96 -8.18
CA ARG A 89 7.74 -11.69 -9.35
C ARG A 89 7.18 -10.79 -10.43
N GLN A 90 6.52 -9.69 -10.06
CA GLN A 90 6.01 -8.71 -11.01
C GLN A 90 7.15 -8.07 -11.82
N TYR A 91 8.22 -7.63 -11.15
CA TYR A 91 9.37 -7.02 -11.83
C TYR A 91 10.18 -8.04 -12.63
N GLN A 92 10.30 -9.28 -12.17
CA GLN A 92 10.89 -10.36 -12.96
C GLN A 92 10.11 -10.59 -14.26
N ALA A 93 8.78 -10.67 -14.19
CA ALA A 93 7.93 -10.85 -15.36
C ALA A 93 7.97 -9.64 -16.30
N LEU A 94 8.02 -8.42 -15.75
CA LEU A 94 8.12 -7.18 -16.53
C LEU A 94 9.42 -7.14 -17.31
N MET A 95 10.56 -7.40 -16.67
CA MET A 95 11.86 -7.40 -17.34
C MET A 95 12.01 -8.54 -18.33
N LEU A 96 11.44 -9.71 -18.03
CA LEU A 96 11.45 -10.84 -18.95
C LEU A 96 10.67 -10.53 -20.24
N ALA A 97 9.63 -9.72 -20.18
CA ALA A 97 8.91 -9.27 -21.38
C ALA A 97 9.78 -8.42 -22.33
N GLU A 98 10.80 -7.74 -21.78
CA GLU A 98 11.83 -6.99 -22.54
C GLU A 98 13.08 -7.85 -22.86
N GLY A 99 13.03 -9.17 -22.60
CA GLY A 99 14.15 -10.09 -22.86
C GLY A 99 15.22 -10.11 -21.76
N VAL A 100 15.06 -9.39 -20.67
CA VAL A 100 16.03 -9.34 -19.55
C VAL A 100 15.61 -10.26 -18.42
N THR A 101 16.50 -11.19 -18.04
CA THR A 101 16.28 -12.05 -16.86
C THR A 101 16.75 -11.31 -15.60
N VAL A 102 15.90 -11.26 -14.58
CA VAL A 102 16.24 -10.63 -13.29
C VAL A 102 16.23 -11.67 -12.18
N GLU A 103 17.33 -11.71 -11.43
CA GLU A 103 17.49 -12.56 -10.26
C GLU A 103 17.66 -11.69 -9.01
N PHE A 104 16.84 -11.94 -7.99
CA PHE A 104 16.99 -11.28 -6.70
C PHE A 104 17.74 -12.20 -5.74
N THR A 105 18.76 -11.66 -5.09
CA THR A 105 19.44 -12.36 -3.99
C THR A 105 18.73 -12.07 -2.66
N ASP A 106 18.89 -12.92 -1.68
CA ASP A 106 18.26 -12.75 -0.36
C ASP A 106 18.72 -11.45 0.31
N ASP A 107 20.00 -11.08 0.15
CA ASP A 107 20.53 -9.82 0.66
C ASP A 107 20.04 -8.59 -0.11
N GLY A 108 19.76 -8.71 -1.40
CA GLY A 108 19.12 -7.67 -2.20
C GLY A 108 17.68 -7.42 -1.73
N VAL A 109 16.89 -8.48 -1.53
CA VAL A 109 15.53 -8.38 -0.97
C VAL A 109 15.56 -7.75 0.43
N ALA A 110 16.47 -8.20 1.29
CA ALA A 110 16.64 -7.64 2.63
C ALA A 110 17.01 -6.15 2.59
N ALA A 111 17.89 -5.74 1.68
CA ALA A 111 18.28 -4.33 1.51
C ALA A 111 17.09 -3.45 1.08
N ILE A 112 16.27 -3.89 0.13
CA ILE A 112 15.05 -3.18 -0.27
C ILE A 112 14.09 -3.03 0.91
N ALA A 113 13.88 -4.11 1.69
CA ALA A 113 13.02 -4.12 2.86
C ALA A 113 13.52 -3.16 3.96
N ALA A 114 14.82 -3.17 4.24
CA ALA A 114 15.45 -2.29 5.23
C ALA A 114 15.29 -0.81 4.88
N ILE A 115 15.55 -0.43 3.62
CA ILE A 115 15.38 0.94 3.14
C ILE A 115 13.90 1.37 3.22
N ALA A 116 12.97 0.51 2.81
CA ALA A 116 11.54 0.80 2.90
C ALA A 116 11.07 0.99 4.35
N ALA A 117 11.57 0.17 5.29
CA ALA A 117 11.29 0.30 6.71
C ALA A 117 11.89 1.59 7.31
N GLU A 118 13.09 1.97 6.91
CA GLU A 118 13.76 3.19 7.36
C GLU A 118 13.00 4.44 6.87
N VAL A 119 12.63 4.49 5.59
CA VAL A 119 11.86 5.60 5.02
C VAL A 119 10.48 5.71 5.67
N ASN A 120 9.80 4.60 5.94
CA ASN A 120 8.51 4.59 6.66
C ASN A 120 8.62 5.15 8.08
N ARG A 121 9.77 4.98 8.74
CA ARG A 121 10.02 5.54 10.09
C ARG A 121 10.41 7.02 10.07
N ALA A 122 11.15 7.42 9.02
CA ALA A 122 11.71 8.78 8.94
C ALA A 122 10.69 9.82 8.46
N VAL A 123 9.71 9.40 7.66
CA VAL A 123 8.73 10.31 7.06
C VAL A 123 7.33 9.94 7.56
N GLU A 124 6.33 9.88 6.70
CA GLU A 124 4.99 9.40 7.02
C GLU A 124 4.91 7.89 6.80
N ASN A 125 4.30 7.17 7.73
CA ASN A 125 4.06 5.74 7.58
C ASN A 125 2.99 5.47 6.52
N LEU A 126 3.43 5.18 5.29
CA LEU A 126 2.58 4.80 4.17
C LEU A 126 2.44 3.27 4.01
N GLY A 127 2.89 2.51 5.00
CA GLY A 127 2.82 1.05 4.98
C GLY A 127 3.56 0.45 3.78
N ALA A 128 2.99 -0.60 3.18
CA ALA A 128 3.60 -1.33 2.07
C ALA A 128 3.81 -0.49 0.79
N ARG A 129 3.17 0.67 0.66
CA ARG A 129 3.35 1.56 -0.51
C ARG A 129 4.81 1.96 -0.71
N ARG A 130 5.58 2.08 0.38
CA ARG A 130 7.02 2.41 0.32
C ARG A 130 7.84 1.40 -0.48
N LEU A 131 7.45 0.13 -0.45
CA LEU A 131 8.12 -0.89 -1.27
C LEU A 131 8.03 -0.58 -2.77
N TYR A 132 6.87 -0.11 -3.25
CA TYR A 132 6.72 0.28 -4.66
C TYR A 132 7.70 1.40 -5.01
N THR A 133 7.77 2.46 -4.20
CA THR A 133 8.69 3.58 -4.45
C THR A 133 10.15 3.15 -4.47
N VAL A 134 10.56 2.30 -3.52
CA VAL A 134 11.95 1.80 -3.45
C VAL A 134 12.27 0.92 -4.64
N ILE A 135 11.41 -0.04 -4.97
CA ILE A 135 11.67 -0.98 -6.07
C ILE A 135 11.62 -0.27 -7.44
N GLU A 136 10.70 0.68 -7.64
CA GLU A 136 10.67 1.52 -8.84
C GLU A 136 12.01 2.25 -9.04
N ARG A 137 12.58 2.78 -7.98
CA ARG A 137 13.86 3.47 -8.05
C ARG A 137 15.02 2.53 -8.36
N VAL A 138 15.03 1.33 -7.78
CA VAL A 138 16.02 0.29 -8.12
C VAL A 138 15.98 -0.06 -9.60
N PHE A 139 14.77 -0.12 -10.17
CA PHE A 139 14.55 -0.53 -11.56
C PHE A 139 14.52 0.61 -12.58
N GLU A 140 14.58 1.87 -12.17
CA GLU A 140 14.44 3.04 -13.05
C GLU A 140 15.38 2.98 -14.25
N GLU A 141 16.67 2.81 -14.02
CA GLU A 141 17.67 2.73 -15.10
C GLU A 141 17.59 1.40 -15.85
N LEU A 142 17.37 0.29 -15.13
CA LEU A 142 17.25 -1.01 -15.77
C LEU A 142 16.05 -1.06 -16.72
N SER A 143 14.90 -0.52 -16.31
CA SER A 143 13.71 -0.44 -17.16
C SER A 143 13.91 0.42 -18.40
N PHE A 144 14.65 1.53 -18.24
CA PHE A 144 14.98 2.42 -19.37
C PHE A 144 15.91 1.77 -20.38
N THR A 145 16.89 0.99 -19.92
CA THR A 145 17.89 0.34 -20.77
C THR A 145 17.53 -1.07 -21.20
N ALA A 146 16.44 -1.64 -20.68
CA ALA A 146 16.04 -3.03 -20.94
C ALA A 146 15.93 -3.39 -22.43
N PRO A 147 15.37 -2.55 -23.33
CA PRO A 147 15.31 -2.86 -24.76
C PRO A 147 16.65 -3.09 -25.43
N ASP A 148 17.74 -2.50 -24.88
CA ASP A 148 19.10 -2.64 -25.40
C ASP A 148 19.87 -3.82 -24.77
N ARG A 149 19.24 -4.56 -23.83
CA ARG A 149 19.87 -5.57 -22.99
C ARG A 149 19.24 -6.97 -23.16
N ASP A 150 18.63 -7.23 -24.32
CA ASP A 150 17.99 -8.51 -24.62
C ASP A 150 18.97 -9.69 -24.43
N GLY A 151 18.51 -10.71 -23.71
CA GLY A 151 19.29 -11.91 -23.38
C GLY A 151 20.22 -11.76 -22.17
N GLU A 152 20.30 -10.59 -21.54
CA GLU A 152 21.12 -10.40 -20.33
C GLU A 152 20.43 -10.95 -19.07
N THR A 153 21.27 -11.33 -18.10
CA THR A 153 20.83 -11.63 -16.74
C THR A 153 21.38 -10.57 -15.79
N VAL A 154 20.49 -9.93 -15.03
CA VAL A 154 20.83 -8.90 -14.04
C VAL A 154 20.52 -9.40 -12.65
N THR A 155 21.50 -9.34 -11.75
CA THR A 155 21.34 -9.72 -10.36
C THR A 155 21.08 -8.50 -9.49
N ILE A 156 19.97 -8.50 -8.77
CA ILE A 156 19.61 -7.46 -7.80
C ILE A 156 20.13 -7.91 -6.44
N ASP A 157 21.34 -7.55 -6.13
CA ASP A 157 22.00 -7.79 -4.87
C ASP A 157 22.03 -6.52 -3.99
N LYS A 158 22.51 -6.67 -2.76
CA LYS A 158 22.63 -5.54 -1.83
C LYS A 158 23.47 -4.40 -2.39
N ALA A 159 24.54 -4.68 -3.13
CA ALA A 159 25.45 -3.65 -3.65
C ALA A 159 24.71 -2.79 -4.68
N LEU A 160 23.97 -3.40 -5.60
CA LEU A 160 23.16 -2.69 -6.58
C LEU A 160 22.04 -1.87 -5.91
N VAL A 161 21.36 -2.43 -4.91
CA VAL A 161 20.32 -1.71 -4.17
C VAL A 161 20.90 -0.49 -3.46
N ASP A 162 22.01 -0.64 -2.75
CA ASP A 162 22.67 0.47 -2.05
C ASP A 162 23.15 1.57 -3.02
N GLU A 163 23.65 1.20 -4.20
CA GLU A 163 24.04 2.14 -5.25
C GLU A 163 22.85 2.97 -5.76
N ARG A 164 21.71 2.31 -6.00
CA ARG A 164 20.55 2.95 -6.64
C ARG A 164 19.68 3.75 -5.69
N VAL A 165 19.57 3.31 -4.44
CA VAL A 165 18.61 3.85 -3.46
C VAL A 165 19.19 4.19 -2.09
N GLY A 166 20.48 3.97 -1.86
CA GLY A 166 21.11 4.23 -0.55
C GLY A 166 20.99 5.67 -0.07
N ASP A 167 20.82 6.63 -0.97
CA ASP A 167 20.61 8.04 -0.64
C ASP A 167 19.13 8.39 -0.36
N LEU A 168 18.17 7.51 -0.71
CA LEU A 168 16.76 7.74 -0.45
C LEU A 168 16.43 7.76 1.05
N ALA A 169 17.11 6.93 1.83
CA ALA A 169 16.98 6.92 3.28
C ALA A 169 17.51 8.21 3.93
N LYS A 170 18.45 8.90 3.26
CA LYS A 170 19.10 10.12 3.77
C LYS A 170 18.39 11.40 3.32
N SER A 171 17.65 11.37 2.24
CA SER A 171 16.91 12.51 1.73
C SER A 171 15.43 12.41 2.13
N ALA A 172 14.98 13.31 3.00
CA ALA A 172 13.58 13.43 3.41
C ALA A 172 12.62 13.83 2.26
N ASP A 173 13.11 13.90 1.03
CA ASP A 173 12.40 14.33 -0.19
C ASP A 173 11.91 13.15 -1.02
N LEU A 174 11.11 12.30 -0.41
CA LEU A 174 10.29 11.31 -1.12
C LEU A 174 8.82 11.67 -1.01
N SER A 175 8.49 12.89 -1.36
CA SER A 175 7.09 13.32 -1.54
C SER A 175 6.65 13.14 -2.99
#